data_e4e3b0ca22adcdc191a014f876303335
#
_entry.id   e4e3b0ca22adcdc191a014f876303335
#
_cell.length_a   1.000
_cell.length_b   1.000
_cell.length_c   1.000
_cell.angle_alpha   90.00
_cell.angle_beta   90.00
_cell.angle_gamma   90.00
#
_symmetry.space_group_name_H-M   'P 1'
#
loop_
_entity.id
_entity.type
_entity.pdbx_description
1 polymer ?
#
loop_
_entity_poly.entity_id
_entity_poly.type
_entity_poly.pdbx_seq_one_letter_code
_entity_poly.pdbx_strand_id
1 'polypeptide(L)'
;IQWKQYETQLERLRDRESERGREVSNMAIDIEGIVYLVRETWRALSARDQKNKRLKAYWRNTSGLSMTRWDPSKPAALDNLVLLTTDECDEHDTKCAEPGGFERLVAEEPEFAHFVESRIARVRADFALSKDG
;
A
#
# COMPACT_ATOMS: atom_id res chain seq x y z
N ILE A 1 -20.99 6.56 -1.60
CA ILE A 1 -19.55 6.39 -1.86
C ILE A 1 -19.16 7.12 -3.13
N GLN A 2 -18.12 7.89 -3.07
CA GLN A 2 -17.55 8.57 -4.23
C GLN A 2 -16.51 7.65 -4.87
N TRP A 3 -16.93 6.85 -5.82
CA TRP A 3 -16.08 5.85 -6.47
C TRP A 3 -14.87 6.44 -7.17
N LYS A 4 -14.98 7.67 -7.67
CA LYS A 4 -13.93 8.28 -8.47
C LYS A 4 -12.58 8.34 -7.77
N GLN A 5 -12.53 8.64 -6.47
CA GLN A 5 -11.26 8.67 -5.75
C GLN A 5 -10.61 7.28 -5.65
N TYR A 6 -11.42 6.23 -5.57
CA TYR A 6 -10.91 4.86 -5.51
C TYR A 6 -10.47 4.37 -6.88
N GLU A 7 -11.20 4.75 -7.93
CA GLU A 7 -10.80 4.49 -9.30
C GLU A 7 -9.46 5.15 -9.59
N THR A 8 -9.26 6.38 -9.13
CA THR A 8 -7.99 7.10 -9.26
C THR A 8 -6.86 6.34 -8.55
N GLN A 9 -7.11 5.83 -7.36
CA GLN A 9 -6.11 5.04 -6.64
C GLN A 9 -5.75 3.75 -7.38
N LEU A 10 -6.73 3.07 -7.94
CA LEU A 10 -6.47 1.88 -8.73
C LEU A 10 -5.66 2.19 -9.99
N GLU A 11 -5.98 3.29 -10.69
CA GLU A 11 -5.23 3.75 -11.86
C GLU A 11 -3.79 4.09 -11.51
N ARG A 12 -3.58 4.80 -10.41
CA ARG A 12 -2.23 5.14 -9.93
C ARG A 12 -1.40 3.90 -9.65
N LEU A 13 -2.01 2.90 -9.04
CA LEU A 13 -1.34 1.64 -8.77
C LEU A 13 -0.97 0.94 -10.08
N ARG A 14 -1.88 0.87 -11.03
CA ARG A 14 -1.63 0.27 -12.34
C ARG A 14 -0.50 0.99 -13.07
N ASP A 15 -0.52 2.31 -13.05
CA ASP A 15 0.52 3.12 -13.69
C ASP A 15 1.88 2.86 -13.04
N ARG A 16 1.94 2.81 -11.72
CA ARG A 16 3.18 2.52 -11.00
C ARG A 16 3.72 1.14 -11.32
N GLU A 17 2.85 0.13 -11.37
CA GLU A 17 3.24 -1.22 -11.74
C GLU A 17 3.73 -1.29 -13.19
N SER A 18 3.05 -0.61 -14.09
CA SER A 18 3.42 -0.55 -15.51
C SER A 18 4.78 0.12 -15.70
N GLU A 19 5.03 1.22 -15.01
CA GLU A 19 6.33 1.93 -15.07
C GLU A 19 7.49 1.06 -14.63
N ARG A 20 7.22 0.04 -13.82
CA ARG A 20 8.24 -0.91 -13.35
C ARG A 20 8.32 -2.16 -14.21
N GLY A 21 7.67 -2.16 -15.37
CA GLY A 21 7.70 -3.29 -16.29
C GLY A 21 6.89 -4.49 -15.84
N ARG A 22 5.94 -4.31 -14.92
CA ARG A 22 5.11 -5.38 -14.41
C ARG A 22 3.80 -5.46 -15.18
N GLU A 23 3.26 -6.66 -15.27
CA GLU A 23 2.04 -6.91 -16.02
C GLU A 23 0.80 -6.58 -15.18
N VAL A 24 0.08 -5.51 -15.56
CA VAL A 24 -1.06 -5.01 -14.79
C VAL A 24 -2.32 -5.85 -14.96
N SER A 25 -2.42 -6.61 -16.05
CA SER A 25 -3.59 -7.49 -16.28
C SER A 25 -3.68 -8.63 -15.25
N ASN A 26 -2.57 -8.97 -14.60
CA ASN A 26 -2.51 -10.04 -13.60
C ASN A 26 -2.58 -9.52 -12.16
N MET A 27 -2.88 -8.25 -11.97
CA MET A 27 -3.06 -7.73 -10.62
C MET A 27 -4.28 -8.34 -9.94
N ALA A 28 -4.06 -8.92 -8.77
CA ALA A 28 -5.11 -9.60 -8.00
C ALA A 28 -5.81 -8.61 -7.05
N ILE A 29 -6.21 -7.45 -7.58
CA ILE A 29 -6.94 -6.47 -6.79
C ILE A 29 -7.94 -5.73 -7.65
N ASP A 30 -9.16 -5.55 -7.13
CA ASP A 30 -10.24 -4.82 -7.80
C ASP A 30 -10.57 -3.54 -7.04
N ILE A 31 -11.56 -2.80 -7.54
CA ILE A 31 -11.96 -1.54 -6.93
C ILE A 31 -12.47 -1.72 -5.49
N GLU A 32 -13.15 -2.82 -5.21
CA GLU A 32 -13.66 -3.08 -3.86
C GLU A 32 -12.52 -3.32 -2.89
N GLY A 33 -11.46 -4.00 -3.33
CA GLY A 33 -10.24 -4.17 -2.56
C GLY A 33 -9.57 -2.84 -2.25
N ILE A 34 -9.51 -1.95 -3.23
CA ILE A 34 -8.96 -0.60 -3.03
C ILE A 34 -9.78 0.17 -1.99
N VAL A 35 -11.11 0.12 -2.08
CA VAL A 35 -11.99 0.78 -1.10
C VAL A 35 -11.69 0.26 0.30
N TYR A 36 -11.59 -1.06 0.46
CA TYR A 36 -11.28 -1.66 1.75
C TYR A 36 -9.93 -1.17 2.29
N LEU A 37 -8.89 -1.22 1.47
CA LEU A 37 -7.55 -0.80 1.90
C LEU A 37 -7.51 0.67 2.31
N VAL A 38 -8.11 1.55 1.51
CA VAL A 38 -8.11 2.98 1.82
C VAL A 38 -8.90 3.26 3.09
N ARG A 39 -10.09 2.70 3.22
CA ARG A 39 -10.99 3.05 4.32
C ARG A 39 -10.73 2.29 5.60
N GLU A 40 -10.57 0.98 5.52
CA GLU A 40 -10.48 0.13 6.70
C GLU A 40 -9.04 -0.09 7.16
N THR A 41 -8.15 -0.42 6.25
CA THR A 41 -6.76 -0.74 6.59
C THR A 41 -5.97 0.51 6.93
N TRP A 42 -6.00 1.52 6.06
CA TRP A 42 -5.13 2.69 6.18
C TRP A 42 -5.87 3.97 6.61
N ARG A 43 -7.18 3.96 6.65
CA ARG A 43 -8.03 5.06 7.13
C ARG A 43 -7.78 6.38 6.42
N ALA A 44 -7.52 6.30 5.11
CA ALA A 44 -7.27 7.46 4.25
C ALA A 44 -6.10 8.34 4.73
N LEU A 45 -5.13 7.74 5.40
CA LEU A 45 -3.90 8.39 5.84
C LEU A 45 -2.70 7.57 5.37
N SER A 46 -1.58 8.26 5.11
CA SER A 46 -0.33 7.56 4.88
C SER A 46 -0.01 6.63 6.07
N ALA A 47 0.53 5.47 5.78
CA ALA A 47 0.96 4.53 6.82
C ALA A 47 1.96 5.17 7.79
N ARG A 48 2.73 6.15 7.33
CA ARG A 48 3.69 6.86 8.18
C ARG A 48 3.05 7.87 9.11
N ASP A 49 1.79 8.25 8.85
CA ASP A 49 1.06 9.26 9.61
C ASP A 49 0.03 8.68 10.59
N GLN A 50 -0.10 7.36 10.65
CA GLN A 50 -1.15 6.70 11.45
C GLN A 50 -1.07 7.02 12.95
N LYS A 51 0.14 7.29 13.46
CA LYS A 51 0.36 7.61 14.86
C LYS A 51 0.23 9.09 15.19
N ASN A 52 0.06 9.94 14.17
CA ASN A 52 -0.08 11.37 14.37
C ASN A 52 -1.52 11.70 14.76
N LYS A 53 -1.77 11.90 16.05
CA LYS A 53 -3.10 12.16 16.58
C LYS A 53 -3.70 13.49 16.11
N ARG A 54 -2.89 14.39 15.55
CA ARG A 54 -3.36 15.67 15.00
C ARG A 54 -3.98 15.51 13.63
N LEU A 55 -3.62 14.43 12.91
CA LEU A 55 -4.17 14.17 11.59
C LEU A 55 -5.46 13.37 11.74
N LYS A 56 -6.46 13.76 10.95
CA LYS A 56 -7.74 13.07 10.88
C LYS A 56 -7.88 12.37 9.55
N ALA A 57 -8.58 11.25 9.56
CA ALA A 57 -8.90 10.55 8.33
C ALA A 57 -9.85 11.41 7.47
N TYR A 58 -9.40 11.76 6.27
CA TYR A 58 -10.22 12.52 5.32
C TYR A 58 -10.64 11.60 4.18
N TRP A 59 -11.71 10.86 4.40
CA TRP A 59 -12.25 9.89 3.44
C TRP A 59 -12.47 10.45 2.03
N ARG A 60 -12.64 11.75 1.94
CA ARG A 60 -12.99 12.44 0.70
C ARG A 60 -11.79 13.01 -0.03
N ASN A 61 -10.62 12.98 0.57
CA ASN A 61 -9.43 13.57 -0.04
C ASN A 61 -8.23 12.64 0.07
N THR A 62 -8.04 11.82 -0.96
CA THR A 62 -6.88 10.94 -1.09
C THR A 62 -5.95 11.42 -2.21
N SER A 63 -6.08 12.68 -2.64
CA SER A 63 -5.38 13.19 -3.83
C SER A 63 -3.86 13.14 -3.71
N GLY A 64 -3.32 13.27 -2.51
CA GLY A 64 -1.88 13.20 -2.26
C GLY A 64 -1.38 11.80 -1.94
N LEU A 65 -2.25 10.80 -1.98
CA LEU A 65 -1.92 9.44 -1.58
C LEU A 65 -1.81 8.51 -2.78
N SER A 66 -1.02 7.48 -2.64
CA SER A 66 -0.86 6.41 -3.63
C SER A 66 -0.58 5.11 -2.90
N MET A 67 -0.64 4.00 -3.63
CA MET A 67 -0.29 2.70 -3.10
C MET A 67 0.90 2.13 -3.84
N THR A 68 1.70 1.36 -3.12
CA THR A 68 2.79 0.60 -3.72
C THR A 68 2.93 -0.73 -2.98
N ARG A 69 3.67 -1.67 -3.59
CA ARG A 69 3.96 -2.94 -2.93
C ARG A 69 4.78 -2.69 -1.67
N TRP A 70 4.40 -3.33 -0.59
CA TRP A 70 5.23 -3.32 0.62
C TRP A 70 6.51 -4.09 0.39
N ASP A 71 6.39 -5.36 0.02
CA ASP A 71 7.51 -6.23 -0.34
C ASP A 71 7.58 -6.34 -1.87
N PRO A 72 8.60 -5.79 -2.52
CA PRO A 72 8.66 -5.77 -3.97
C PRO A 72 8.81 -7.15 -4.60
N SER A 73 9.24 -8.15 -3.83
CA SER A 73 9.39 -9.52 -4.32
C SER A 73 8.05 -10.28 -4.42
N LYS A 74 6.99 -9.72 -3.85
CA LYS A 74 5.65 -10.31 -3.87
C LYS A 74 4.73 -9.53 -4.78
N PRO A 75 3.64 -10.14 -5.28
CA PRO A 75 2.72 -9.46 -6.19
C PRO A 75 2.01 -8.26 -5.57
N ALA A 76 1.52 -7.36 -6.42
CA ALA A 76 0.59 -6.32 -6.03
C ALA A 76 -0.77 -6.96 -5.75
N ALA A 77 -1.03 -7.24 -4.49
CA ALA A 77 -2.23 -7.93 -4.03
C ALA A 77 -2.75 -7.26 -2.77
N LEU A 78 -3.96 -7.60 -2.38
CA LEU A 78 -4.65 -7.02 -1.23
C LEU A 78 -3.79 -7.02 0.04
N ASP A 79 -2.99 -8.06 0.24
CA ASP A 79 -2.14 -8.24 1.42
C ASP A 79 -0.69 -7.82 1.20
N ASN A 80 -0.39 -7.02 0.19
CA ASN A 80 0.96 -6.53 -0.06
C ASN A 80 0.98 -5.09 -0.58
N LEU A 81 -0.01 -4.29 -0.18
CA LEU A 81 -0.08 -2.90 -0.60
C LEU A 81 -0.08 -1.99 0.62
N VAL A 82 0.71 -0.92 0.54
CA VAL A 82 0.77 0.10 1.57
C VAL A 82 0.34 1.44 0.98
N LEU A 83 -0.48 2.17 1.73
CA LEU A 83 -0.92 3.52 1.34
C LEU A 83 0.05 4.53 1.95
N LEU A 84 0.62 5.35 1.11
CA LEU A 84 1.62 6.36 1.48
C LEU A 84 1.32 7.64 0.70
N THR A 85 1.99 8.74 1.02
CA THR A 85 1.98 9.86 0.09
C THR A 85 2.71 9.44 -1.19
N THR A 86 2.44 10.13 -2.29
CA THR A 86 3.07 9.80 -3.57
C THR A 86 4.59 9.87 -3.46
N ASP A 87 5.13 10.90 -2.78
CA ASP A 87 6.57 11.01 -2.57
C ASP A 87 7.13 9.88 -1.72
N GLU A 88 6.41 9.49 -0.68
CA GLU A 88 6.81 8.35 0.17
C GLU A 88 6.80 7.03 -0.60
N CYS A 89 5.83 6.86 -1.50
CA CYS A 89 5.81 5.70 -2.40
C CYS A 89 7.07 5.66 -3.27
N ASP A 90 7.44 6.80 -3.86
CA ASP A 90 8.63 6.89 -4.71
C ASP A 90 9.90 6.57 -3.91
N GLU A 91 10.01 7.08 -2.70
CA GLU A 91 11.14 6.77 -1.82
C GLU A 91 11.19 5.28 -1.47
N HIS A 92 10.06 4.71 -1.11
CA HIS A 92 9.97 3.29 -0.79
C HIS A 92 10.41 2.43 -1.97
N ASP A 93 9.88 2.73 -3.14
CA ASP A 93 10.18 1.98 -4.36
C ASP A 93 11.64 2.11 -4.75
N THR A 94 12.23 3.30 -4.61
CA THR A 94 13.64 3.54 -4.90
C THR A 94 14.55 2.76 -3.95
N LYS A 95 14.27 2.81 -2.66
CA LYS A 95 15.04 2.03 -1.68
C LYS A 95 14.94 0.53 -1.94
N CYS A 96 13.75 0.05 -2.22
CA CYS A 96 13.51 -1.38 -2.41
C CYS A 96 14.02 -1.90 -3.76
N ALA A 97 14.29 -1.01 -4.72
CA ALA A 97 14.87 -1.41 -6.01
C ALA A 97 16.34 -1.80 -5.89
N GLU A 98 17.03 -1.35 -4.85
CA GLU A 98 18.42 -1.72 -4.61
C GLU A 98 18.50 -3.18 -4.10
N PRO A 99 19.58 -3.92 -4.44
CA PRO A 99 19.75 -5.28 -3.91
C PRO A 99 19.76 -5.25 -2.37
N GLY A 100 18.87 -6.07 -1.77
CA GLY A 100 18.72 -6.10 -0.31
C GLY A 100 18.08 -4.85 0.28
N GLY A 101 17.48 -3.99 -0.55
CA GLY A 101 16.92 -2.72 -0.10
C GLY A 101 15.74 -2.86 0.82
N PHE A 102 14.85 -3.81 0.54
CA PHE A 102 13.69 -4.03 1.40
C PHE A 102 14.12 -4.56 2.79
N GLU A 103 15.02 -5.53 2.83
CA GLU A 103 15.55 -6.08 4.08
C GLU A 103 16.26 -5.00 4.90
N ARG A 104 16.98 -4.12 4.22
CA ARG A 104 17.64 -2.98 4.88
C ARG A 104 16.64 -2.00 5.46
N LEU A 105 15.58 -1.70 4.72
CA LEU A 105 14.49 -0.83 5.21
C LEU A 105 13.86 -1.40 6.47
N VAL A 106 13.55 -2.68 6.47
CA VAL A 106 12.97 -3.36 7.65
C VAL A 106 13.93 -3.29 8.83
N ALA A 107 15.22 -3.48 8.59
CA ALA A 107 16.23 -3.43 9.65
C ALA A 107 16.44 -2.01 10.20
N GLU A 108 16.39 -0.99 9.34
CA GLU A 108 16.57 0.40 9.74
C GLU A 108 15.34 1.02 10.40
N GLU A 109 14.14 0.56 10.01
CA GLU A 109 12.88 1.07 10.51
C GLU A 109 11.99 -0.05 11.06
N PRO A 110 12.44 -0.75 12.10
CA PRO A 110 11.74 -1.94 12.58
C PRO A 110 10.33 -1.65 13.12
N GLU A 111 10.13 -0.49 13.74
CA GLU A 111 8.81 -0.13 14.27
C GLU A 111 7.82 0.12 13.16
N PHE A 112 8.24 0.84 12.12
CA PHE A 112 7.39 1.11 10.97
C PHE A 112 7.07 -0.20 10.23
N ALA A 113 8.09 -1.03 9.99
CA ALA A 113 7.91 -2.32 9.34
C ALA A 113 6.93 -3.20 10.11
N HIS A 114 7.10 -3.28 11.44
CA HIS A 114 6.20 -4.06 12.29
C HIS A 114 4.76 -3.54 12.20
N PHE A 115 4.58 -2.23 12.20
CA PHE A 115 3.26 -1.63 12.07
C PHE A 115 2.60 -2.01 10.75
N VAL A 116 3.30 -1.84 9.63
CA VAL A 116 2.78 -2.18 8.30
C VAL A 116 2.45 -3.67 8.23
N GLU A 117 3.36 -4.52 8.67
CA GLU A 117 3.16 -5.97 8.63
C GLU A 117 2.00 -6.44 9.52
N SER A 118 1.75 -5.75 10.64
CA SER A 118 0.60 -6.06 11.49
C SER A 118 -0.72 -5.73 10.79
N ARG A 119 -0.76 -4.64 10.02
CA ARG A 119 -1.95 -4.29 9.23
C ARG A 119 -2.16 -5.26 8.08
N ILE A 120 -1.10 -5.67 7.41
CA ILE A 120 -1.14 -6.69 6.36
C ILE A 120 -1.64 -8.02 6.93
N ALA A 121 -1.16 -8.41 8.10
CA ALA A 121 -1.60 -9.64 8.77
C ALA A 121 -3.11 -9.60 9.05
N ARG A 122 -3.64 -8.44 9.42
CA ARG A 122 -5.07 -8.27 9.62
C ARG A 122 -5.86 -8.42 8.33
N VAL A 123 -5.35 -7.87 7.23
CA VAL A 123 -5.97 -8.06 5.91
C VAL A 123 -6.04 -9.55 5.58
N ARG A 124 -4.96 -10.29 5.81
CA ARG A 124 -4.96 -11.75 5.57
C ARG A 124 -6.01 -12.46 6.41
N ALA A 125 -6.13 -12.10 7.68
CA ALA A 125 -7.11 -12.69 8.57
C ALA A 125 -8.54 -12.38 8.12
N ASP A 126 -8.82 -11.12 7.77
CA ASP A 126 -10.16 -10.68 7.38
C ASP A 126 -10.63 -11.32 6.07
N PHE A 127 -9.72 -11.62 5.18
CA PHE A 127 -10.02 -12.23 3.88
C PHE A 127 -9.61 -13.70 3.79
N ALA A 128 -9.18 -14.30 4.89
CA ALA A 128 -8.73 -15.70 4.96
C ALA A 128 -7.64 -16.02 3.94
N LEU A 129 -6.67 -15.11 3.77
CA LEU A 129 -5.59 -15.27 2.82
C LEU A 129 -4.43 -16.05 3.44
N SER A 130 -3.75 -16.87 2.62
CA SER A 130 -2.56 -17.60 3.04
C SER A 130 -1.34 -16.68 3.08
N LYS A 131 -0.46 -16.87 4.08
CA LYS A 131 0.83 -16.18 4.15
C LYS A 131 1.72 -16.48 2.95
N ASP A 132 1.56 -17.66 2.37
CA ASP A 132 2.40 -18.15 1.28
C ASP A 132 1.80 -17.86 -0.09
N GLY A 133 0.65 -17.22 -0.09
CA GLY A 133 -0.14 -16.91 -1.32
C GLY A 133 0.36 -15.78 -2.13
#